data_46def17e46aa058c3f9bf4e968457d49
#
_entry.id   46def17e46aa058c3f9bf4e968457d49
#
_cell.length_a   1.000
_cell.length_b   1.000
_cell.length_c   1.000
_cell.angle_alpha   90.00
_cell.angle_beta   90.00
_cell.angle_gamma   90.00
#
_symmetry.space_group_name_H-M   'P 1'
#
loop_
_entity.id
_entity.type
_entity.pdbx_description
1 polymer ?
#
loop_
_entity_poly.entity_id
_entity_poly.type
_entity_poly.pdbx_seq_one_letter_code
_entity_poly.pdbx_strand_id
1 'polypeptide(L)'
;FRTIGGDWNLLSAAAGLLNIITITGLGKIIVTSPGKRSVRGLIWVDMVWPWVIAYDLWNHAFLYNSLADYTWYCTLALLLACTIPAFTWAKGQWIWFRCFTLVFWISMNTLLPEVLVPPSDIFNFATMDPRANIVCAVVALVANVMLFAYWLYKIVVFKRNPITGVLYCELGEFRTIVREHCDDKDKYFLVDRIPETPEELGFEPESPTPPLD
;
A
#
# COMPACT_ATOMS: atom_id res chain seq x y z
N PHE A 1 19.73 -19.26 -7.97
CA PHE A 1 19.98 -17.94 -7.42
C PHE A 1 20.07 -18.04 -5.89
N ARG A 2 21.26 -18.36 -5.37
CA ARG A 2 21.50 -18.18 -3.93
C ARG A 2 21.96 -16.74 -3.74
N THR A 3 21.05 -15.90 -3.37
CA THR A 3 21.33 -14.56 -2.87
C THR A 3 21.85 -14.64 -1.43
N ILE A 4 22.30 -13.53 -0.89
CA ILE A 4 22.83 -13.41 0.47
C ILE A 4 21.88 -14.00 1.53
N GLY A 5 20.55 -13.92 1.32
CA GLY A 5 19.52 -14.47 2.20
C GLY A 5 19.31 -15.99 2.14
N GLY A 6 19.95 -16.71 1.19
CA GLY A 6 19.84 -18.15 1.07
C GLY A 6 18.40 -18.65 0.90
N ASP A 7 18.04 -19.71 1.63
CA ASP A 7 16.73 -20.37 1.52
C ASP A 7 15.58 -19.48 2.04
N TRP A 8 15.85 -18.46 2.87
CA TRP A 8 14.84 -17.53 3.38
C TRP A 8 14.27 -16.62 2.30
N ASN A 9 14.98 -16.45 1.19
CA ASN A 9 14.44 -15.75 0.03
C ASN A 9 13.24 -16.46 -0.60
N LEU A 10 13.13 -17.78 -0.43
CA LEU A 10 11.97 -18.52 -0.88
C LEU A 10 10.71 -18.11 -0.11
N LEU A 11 10.83 -17.89 1.20
CA LEU A 11 9.71 -17.38 2.01
C LEU A 11 9.32 -15.97 1.60
N SER A 12 10.29 -15.10 1.34
CA SER A 12 10.05 -13.75 0.82
C SER A 12 9.40 -13.78 -0.57
N ALA A 13 9.80 -14.69 -1.44
CA ALA A 13 9.20 -14.88 -2.76
C ALA A 13 7.74 -15.35 -2.65
N ALA A 14 7.46 -16.31 -1.76
CA ALA A 14 6.11 -16.77 -1.49
C ALA A 14 5.22 -15.63 -0.94
N ALA A 15 5.73 -14.84 0.00
CA ALA A 15 5.04 -13.67 0.53
C ALA A 15 4.74 -12.64 -0.57
N GLY A 16 5.70 -12.37 -1.45
CA GLY A 16 5.52 -11.47 -2.60
C GLY A 16 4.47 -11.95 -3.59
N LEU A 17 4.44 -13.25 -3.86
CA LEU A 17 3.41 -13.84 -4.73
C LEU A 17 2.01 -13.68 -4.12
N LEU A 18 1.84 -13.94 -2.83
CA LEU A 18 0.59 -13.72 -2.12
C LEU A 18 0.19 -12.23 -2.14
N ASN A 19 1.14 -11.34 -1.96
CA ASN A 19 0.92 -9.89 -2.02
C ASN A 19 0.40 -9.44 -3.39
N ILE A 20 0.96 -9.97 -4.48
CA ILE A 20 0.50 -9.70 -5.84
C ILE A 20 -0.93 -10.24 -6.07
N ILE A 21 -1.21 -11.45 -5.64
CA ILE A 21 -2.53 -12.08 -5.80
C ILE A 21 -3.61 -11.30 -5.06
N THR A 22 -3.28 -10.71 -3.92
CA THR A 22 -4.23 -9.96 -3.08
C THR A 22 -4.45 -8.52 -3.51
N ILE A 23 -3.89 -8.07 -4.64
CA ILE A 23 -4.18 -6.75 -5.20
C ILE A 23 -5.64 -6.69 -5.64
N THR A 24 -6.32 -5.61 -5.25
CA THR A 24 -7.75 -5.39 -5.53
C THR A 24 -8.03 -3.99 -6.01
N GLY A 25 -9.21 -3.78 -6.59
CA GLY A 25 -9.68 -2.44 -6.95
C GLY A 25 -8.85 -1.72 -8.01
N LEU A 26 -8.13 -2.44 -8.89
CA LEU A 26 -7.32 -1.84 -9.95
C LEU A 26 -8.12 -0.92 -10.87
N GLY A 27 -9.38 -1.27 -11.16
CA GLY A 27 -10.30 -0.45 -11.95
C GLY A 27 -10.94 0.71 -11.19
N LYS A 28 -10.54 0.94 -9.93
CA LYS A 28 -11.14 1.92 -9.02
C LYS A 28 -10.12 2.95 -8.52
N ILE A 29 -9.05 3.16 -9.26
CA ILE A 29 -8.09 4.22 -8.99
C ILE A 29 -8.67 5.54 -9.50
N ILE A 30 -8.68 6.55 -8.64
CA ILE A 30 -9.26 7.86 -8.90
C ILE A 30 -8.16 8.92 -8.91
N VAL A 31 -8.26 9.87 -9.81
CA VAL A 31 -7.41 11.08 -9.82
C VAL A 31 -8.12 12.17 -9.05
N THR A 32 -7.48 12.71 -8.02
CA THR A 32 -8.07 13.79 -7.23
C THR A 32 -8.25 15.06 -8.05
N SER A 33 -9.46 15.61 -8.03
CA SER A 33 -9.78 16.88 -8.68
C SER A 33 -9.23 18.08 -7.92
N PRO A 34 -8.79 19.17 -8.60
CA PRO A 34 -8.40 20.41 -7.95
C PRO A 34 -9.64 21.08 -7.34
N GLY A 35 -9.60 21.39 -6.06
CA GLY A 35 -10.67 22.16 -5.40
C GLY A 35 -11.12 21.66 -4.04
N LYS A 36 -10.93 20.39 -3.73
CA LYS A 36 -11.10 19.86 -2.36
C LYS A 36 -9.77 19.86 -1.61
N ARG A 37 -9.81 19.76 -0.30
CA ARG A 37 -8.64 19.77 0.62
C ARG A 37 -7.56 18.73 0.31
N SER A 38 -7.74 17.88 -0.68
CA SER A 38 -6.82 16.82 -1.04
C SER A 38 -5.64 17.35 -1.85
N VAL A 39 -4.47 16.90 -1.51
CA VAL A 39 -3.29 17.01 -2.36
C VAL A 39 -3.58 16.31 -3.68
N ARG A 40 -3.25 16.96 -4.82
CA ARG A 40 -3.38 16.32 -6.14
C ARG A 40 -2.62 15.01 -6.14
N GLY A 41 -3.25 13.92 -6.61
CA GLY A 41 -2.61 12.62 -6.67
C GLY A 41 -3.54 11.52 -7.13
N LEU A 42 -3.03 10.29 -7.09
CA LEU A 42 -3.79 9.08 -7.31
C LEU A 42 -4.31 8.56 -5.98
N ILE A 43 -5.60 8.28 -5.93
CA ILE A 43 -6.22 7.61 -4.80
C ILE A 43 -6.59 6.20 -5.20
N TRP A 44 -6.15 5.25 -4.43
CA TRP A 44 -6.52 3.85 -4.56
C TRP A 44 -7.37 3.45 -3.36
N VAL A 45 -8.67 3.58 -3.52
CA VAL A 45 -9.63 3.45 -2.42
C VAL A 45 -9.65 2.07 -1.76
N ASP A 46 -9.36 1.02 -2.52
CA ASP A 46 -9.39 -0.37 -2.03
C ASP A 46 -8.02 -0.88 -1.54
N MET A 47 -6.97 -0.06 -1.65
CA MET A 47 -5.65 -0.36 -1.10
C MET A 47 -5.53 0.17 0.33
N VAL A 48 -6.19 -0.54 1.23
CA VAL A 48 -6.31 -0.19 2.64
C VAL A 48 -5.15 -0.74 3.48
N TRP A 49 -5.07 -0.31 4.74
CA TRP A 49 -3.98 -0.60 5.67
C TRP A 49 -3.55 -2.07 5.76
N PRO A 50 -4.42 -3.11 5.69
CA PRO A 50 -3.96 -4.49 5.81
C PRO A 50 -3.03 -4.88 4.66
N TRP A 51 -3.36 -4.43 3.43
CA TRP A 51 -2.52 -4.70 2.26
C TRP A 51 -1.21 -3.90 2.34
N VAL A 52 -1.29 -2.62 2.71
CA VAL A 52 -0.10 -1.74 2.81
C VAL A 52 0.91 -2.30 3.81
N ILE A 53 0.46 -2.71 5.00
CA ILE A 53 1.34 -3.29 6.03
C ILE A 53 1.95 -4.61 5.56
N ALA A 54 1.16 -5.49 4.95
CA ALA A 54 1.68 -6.76 4.44
C ALA A 54 2.72 -6.53 3.32
N TYR A 55 2.50 -5.54 2.46
CA TYR A 55 3.47 -5.11 1.46
C TYR A 55 4.74 -4.55 2.08
N ASP A 56 4.62 -3.66 3.06
CA ASP A 56 5.78 -3.04 3.72
C ASP A 56 6.65 -4.09 4.39
N LEU A 57 6.05 -5.03 5.10
CA LEU A 57 6.75 -6.15 5.74
C LEU A 57 7.45 -7.05 4.70
N TRP A 58 6.76 -7.37 3.61
CA TRP A 58 7.34 -8.15 2.52
C TRP A 58 8.50 -7.40 1.84
N ASN A 59 8.29 -6.14 1.48
CA ASN A 59 9.29 -5.37 0.77
C ASN A 59 10.55 -5.14 1.62
N HIS A 60 10.37 -4.87 2.92
CA HIS A 60 11.48 -4.78 3.85
C HIS A 60 12.25 -6.10 3.95
N ALA A 61 11.56 -7.23 4.15
CA ALA A 61 12.18 -8.54 4.23
C ALA A 61 12.90 -8.92 2.94
N PHE A 62 12.30 -8.67 1.79
CA PHE A 62 12.89 -8.94 0.48
C PHE A 62 14.20 -8.17 0.29
N LEU A 63 14.19 -6.89 0.55
CA LEU A 63 15.38 -6.05 0.39
C LEU A 63 16.44 -6.36 1.44
N TYR A 64 16.06 -6.62 2.68
CA TYR A 64 16.98 -7.05 3.74
C TYR A 64 17.71 -8.34 3.37
N ASN A 65 17.01 -9.26 2.70
CA ASN A 65 17.59 -10.53 2.24
C ASN A 65 18.43 -10.41 0.96
N SER A 66 18.22 -9.37 0.17
CA SER A 66 18.83 -9.22 -1.16
C SER A 66 19.95 -8.19 -1.19
N LEU A 67 19.87 -7.15 -0.37
CA LEU A 67 20.78 -6.02 -0.34
C LEU A 67 21.22 -5.75 1.10
N ALA A 68 22.15 -6.55 1.61
CA ALA A 68 22.49 -6.62 3.02
C ALA A 68 23.08 -5.34 3.64
N ASP A 69 23.88 -4.62 2.86
CA ASP A 69 24.80 -3.63 3.45
C ASP A 69 24.15 -2.34 3.91
N TYR A 70 23.06 -1.89 3.28
CA TYR A 70 22.40 -0.61 3.61
C TYR A 70 20.86 -0.70 3.59
N THR A 71 20.34 -1.87 3.39
CA THR A 71 18.91 -2.05 3.07
C THR A 71 17.99 -1.70 4.21
N TRP A 72 18.34 -2.09 5.42
CA TRP A 72 17.40 -1.98 6.54
C TRP A 72 16.98 -0.53 6.83
N TYR A 73 17.93 0.40 6.83
CA TYR A 73 17.61 1.81 7.08
C TYR A 73 17.03 2.51 5.86
N CYS A 74 17.56 2.25 4.66
CA CYS A 74 17.04 2.85 3.43
C CYS A 74 15.64 2.37 3.13
N THR A 75 15.41 1.06 3.21
CA THR A 75 14.08 0.50 2.97
C THR A 75 13.07 0.99 4.00
N LEU A 76 13.46 1.01 5.27
CA LEU A 76 12.60 1.50 6.34
C LEU A 76 12.24 2.98 6.10
N ALA A 77 13.21 3.82 5.76
CA ALA A 77 12.96 5.24 5.46
C ALA A 77 12.01 5.41 4.27
N LEU A 78 12.21 4.66 3.17
CA LEU A 78 11.37 4.74 1.98
C LEU A 78 9.94 4.25 2.23
N LEU A 79 9.78 3.18 2.99
CA LEU A 79 8.46 2.65 3.34
C LEU A 79 7.73 3.58 4.31
N LEU A 80 8.40 4.07 5.34
CA LEU A 80 7.81 5.05 6.26
C LEU A 80 7.44 6.35 5.56
N ALA A 81 8.26 6.83 4.62
CA ALA A 81 7.98 8.05 3.85
C ALA A 81 6.72 7.96 2.98
N CYS A 82 6.31 6.77 2.53
CA CYS A 82 5.04 6.61 1.82
C CYS A 82 3.89 6.20 2.74
N THR A 83 4.15 5.44 3.79
CA THR A 83 3.11 4.86 4.65
C THR A 83 2.61 5.86 5.70
N ILE A 84 3.49 6.64 6.33
CA ILE A 84 3.08 7.65 7.32
C ILE A 84 2.10 8.69 6.73
N PRO A 85 2.39 9.33 5.58
CA PRO A 85 1.43 10.24 4.95
C PRO A 85 0.09 9.58 4.62
N ALA A 86 0.15 8.36 4.07
CA ALA A 86 -1.04 7.63 3.66
C ALA A 86 -1.96 7.25 4.84
N PHE A 87 -1.41 7.06 6.03
CA PHE A 87 -2.21 6.73 7.22
C PHE A 87 -2.65 7.96 8.03
N THR A 88 -2.08 9.11 7.76
CA THR A 88 -2.36 10.35 8.52
C THR A 88 -3.16 11.36 7.72
N TRP A 89 -2.50 12.17 6.91
CA TRP A 89 -3.14 13.33 6.23
C TRP A 89 -3.48 13.10 4.76
N ALA A 90 -2.98 12.03 4.12
CA ALA A 90 -3.18 11.75 2.69
C ALA A 90 -3.69 10.32 2.48
N LYS A 91 -4.78 9.97 3.16
CA LYS A 91 -5.37 8.64 3.13
C LYS A 91 -5.72 8.22 1.71
N GLY A 92 -5.43 6.96 1.39
CA GLY A 92 -5.63 6.40 0.04
C GLY A 92 -4.57 6.75 -0.99
N GLN A 93 -3.59 7.63 -0.67
CA GLN A 93 -2.55 8.05 -1.60
C GLN A 93 -1.23 7.27 -1.45
N TRP A 94 -1.25 6.12 -0.82
CA TRP A 94 -0.04 5.34 -0.59
C TRP A 94 0.74 5.04 -1.87
N ILE A 95 0.06 4.62 -2.95
CA ILE A 95 0.70 4.32 -4.23
C ILE A 95 1.36 5.55 -4.86
N TRP A 96 0.75 6.73 -4.69
CA TRP A 96 1.30 7.99 -5.15
C TRP A 96 2.64 8.29 -4.48
N PHE A 97 2.68 8.26 -3.15
CA PHE A 97 3.93 8.46 -2.40
C PHE A 97 4.94 7.35 -2.67
N ARG A 98 4.49 6.11 -2.84
CA ARG A 98 5.38 4.98 -3.15
C ARG A 98 6.07 5.16 -4.50
N CYS A 99 5.38 5.63 -5.51
CA CYS A 99 5.99 5.96 -6.79
C CYS A 99 7.08 7.03 -6.65
N PHE A 100 6.82 8.11 -5.90
CA PHE A 100 7.81 9.16 -5.68
C PHE A 100 9.02 8.68 -4.90
N THR A 101 8.83 7.92 -3.83
CA THR A 101 9.94 7.38 -3.04
C THR A 101 10.82 6.45 -3.88
N LEU A 102 10.24 5.64 -4.76
CA LEU A 102 10.99 4.77 -5.67
C LEU A 102 11.76 5.56 -6.72
N VAL A 103 11.11 6.53 -7.38
CA VAL A 103 11.77 7.37 -8.38
C VAL A 103 12.92 8.16 -7.76
N PHE A 104 12.68 8.75 -6.60
CA PHE A 104 13.73 9.48 -5.88
C PHE A 104 14.91 8.57 -5.53
N TRP A 105 14.62 7.39 -4.95
CA TRP A 105 15.66 6.43 -4.58
C TRP A 105 16.49 5.95 -5.78
N ILE A 106 15.81 5.55 -6.86
CA ILE A 106 16.50 5.09 -8.08
C ILE A 106 17.35 6.22 -8.66
N SER A 107 16.81 7.45 -8.72
CA SER A 107 17.54 8.61 -9.22
C SER A 107 18.77 8.92 -8.37
N MET A 108 18.64 8.91 -7.06
CA MET A 108 19.75 9.18 -6.15
C MET A 108 20.83 8.10 -6.23
N ASN A 109 20.45 6.82 -6.30
CA ASN A 109 21.43 5.73 -6.48
C ASN A 109 22.15 5.80 -7.82
N THR A 110 21.50 6.32 -8.86
CA THR A 110 22.08 6.44 -10.19
C THR A 110 23.00 7.65 -10.29
N LEU A 111 22.59 8.79 -9.70
CA LEU A 111 23.32 10.05 -9.81
C LEU A 111 24.43 10.19 -8.77
N LEU A 112 24.25 9.63 -7.59
CA LEU A 112 25.15 9.74 -6.44
C LEU A 112 25.49 8.38 -5.82
N PRO A 113 25.96 7.41 -6.60
CA PRO A 113 26.24 6.07 -6.09
C PRO A 113 27.31 6.08 -4.98
N GLU A 114 28.29 6.95 -5.10
CA GLU A 114 29.40 7.07 -4.12
C GLU A 114 28.92 7.52 -2.73
N VAL A 115 27.78 8.21 -2.66
CA VAL A 115 27.22 8.71 -1.39
C VAL A 115 26.35 7.65 -0.73
N LEU A 116 25.55 6.92 -1.52
CA LEU A 116 24.47 6.08 -1.01
C LEU A 116 24.81 4.59 -0.97
N VAL A 117 25.75 4.15 -1.83
CA VAL A 117 26.12 2.73 -1.93
C VAL A 117 27.41 2.48 -1.16
N PRO A 118 27.42 1.56 -0.19
CA PRO A 118 28.64 1.20 0.52
C PRO A 118 29.75 0.65 -0.41
N PRO A 119 31.03 0.88 -0.09
CA PRO A 119 31.49 1.60 1.08
C PRO A 119 31.39 3.12 0.90
N SER A 120 30.62 3.78 1.74
CA SER A 120 30.57 5.25 1.77
C SER A 120 30.94 5.74 3.17
N ASP A 121 31.55 6.90 3.26
CA ASP A 121 31.94 7.51 4.54
C ASP A 121 30.72 7.96 5.37
N ILE A 122 29.56 8.09 4.71
CA ILE A 122 28.32 8.59 5.32
C ILE A 122 27.44 7.41 5.79
N PHE A 123 27.36 6.34 5.00
CA PHE A 123 26.48 5.19 5.24
C PHE A 123 27.30 3.91 5.39
N ASN A 124 27.93 3.76 6.53
CA ASN A 124 28.70 2.57 6.88
C ASN A 124 28.09 1.92 8.12
N PHE A 125 26.86 1.40 7.97
CA PHE A 125 26.15 0.74 9.06
C PHE A 125 26.36 -0.78 9.02
N ALA A 126 26.08 -1.38 10.19
CA ALA A 126 26.20 -2.80 10.37
C ALA A 126 25.41 -3.59 9.33
N THR A 127 26.05 -4.62 8.85
CA THR A 127 25.55 -5.58 7.88
C THR A 127 24.43 -6.44 8.43
N MET A 128 23.84 -7.22 7.57
CA MET A 128 22.77 -8.16 7.84
C MET A 128 23.07 -9.09 9.03
N ASP A 129 22.13 -9.16 9.98
CA ASP A 129 22.11 -10.22 10.98
C ASP A 129 21.31 -11.42 10.44
N PRO A 130 21.90 -12.63 10.39
CA PRO A 130 21.20 -13.83 9.93
C PRO A 130 19.93 -14.16 10.72
N ARG A 131 19.86 -13.80 12.00
CA ARG A 131 18.67 -14.01 12.82
C ARG A 131 17.54 -13.04 12.43
N ALA A 132 17.86 -11.77 12.22
CA ALA A 132 16.92 -10.77 11.76
C ALA A 132 16.37 -11.12 10.37
N ASN A 133 17.22 -11.66 9.50
CA ASN A 133 16.85 -12.16 8.18
C ASN A 133 15.71 -13.20 8.25
N ILE A 134 15.88 -14.21 9.10
CA ILE A 134 14.86 -15.27 9.30
C ILE A 134 13.57 -14.64 9.85
N VAL A 135 13.66 -13.81 10.87
CA VAL A 135 12.51 -13.18 11.50
C VAL A 135 11.74 -12.33 10.49
N CYS A 136 12.42 -11.49 9.72
CA CYS A 136 11.79 -10.66 8.69
C CYS A 136 11.07 -11.52 7.64
N ALA A 137 11.70 -12.58 7.15
CA ALA A 137 11.11 -13.46 6.14
C ALA A 137 9.85 -14.19 6.67
N VAL A 138 9.91 -14.70 7.89
CA VAL A 138 8.78 -15.37 8.53
C VAL A 138 7.63 -14.39 8.81
N VAL A 139 7.92 -13.21 9.37
CA VAL A 139 6.90 -12.19 9.66
C VAL A 139 6.22 -11.73 8.37
N ALA A 140 6.99 -11.51 7.32
CA ALA A 140 6.45 -11.13 6.02
C ALA A 140 5.53 -12.21 5.44
N LEU A 141 5.93 -13.48 5.51
CA LEU A 141 5.10 -14.59 5.03
C LEU A 141 3.82 -14.72 5.85
N VAL A 142 3.90 -14.69 7.17
CA VAL A 142 2.72 -14.79 8.06
C VAL A 142 1.74 -13.65 7.78
N ALA A 143 2.21 -12.41 7.66
CA ALA A 143 1.36 -11.27 7.36
C ALA A 143 0.65 -11.42 6.00
N ASN A 144 1.35 -11.88 4.97
CA ASN A 144 0.77 -12.09 3.65
C ASN A 144 -0.18 -13.30 3.59
N VAL A 145 0.06 -14.35 4.36
CA VAL A 145 -0.89 -15.48 4.51
C VAL A 145 -2.17 -15.00 5.21
N MET A 146 -2.07 -14.19 6.27
CA MET A 146 -3.24 -13.62 6.95
C MET A 146 -4.02 -12.69 6.02
N LEU A 147 -3.33 -11.84 5.26
CA LEU A 147 -3.96 -10.99 4.24
C LEU A 147 -4.68 -11.83 3.18
N PHE A 148 -4.06 -12.89 2.68
CA PHE A 148 -4.65 -13.78 1.68
C PHE A 148 -5.89 -14.51 2.22
N ALA A 149 -5.84 -14.99 3.46
CA ALA A 149 -6.99 -15.58 4.11
C ALA A 149 -8.15 -14.59 4.26
N TYR A 150 -7.85 -13.34 4.65
CA TYR A 150 -8.83 -12.28 4.74
C TYR A 150 -9.42 -11.90 3.37
N TRP A 151 -8.59 -11.81 2.34
CA TRP A 151 -8.98 -11.56 0.96
C TRP A 151 -9.91 -12.68 0.44
N LEU A 152 -9.56 -13.95 0.65
CA LEU A 152 -10.42 -15.09 0.30
C LEU A 152 -11.78 -15.04 1.04
N TYR A 153 -11.74 -14.72 2.33
CA TYR A 153 -12.95 -14.55 3.11
C TYR A 153 -13.88 -13.51 2.48
N LYS A 154 -13.35 -12.35 2.05
CA LYS A 154 -14.15 -11.32 1.37
C LYS A 154 -14.77 -11.80 0.07
N ILE A 155 -14.04 -12.54 -0.74
CA ILE A 155 -14.54 -13.07 -2.00
C ILE A 155 -15.62 -14.13 -1.77
N VAL A 156 -15.36 -15.08 -0.88
CA VAL A 156 -16.23 -16.24 -0.68
C VAL A 156 -17.52 -15.87 0.07
N VAL A 157 -17.39 -15.14 1.17
CA VAL A 157 -18.52 -14.82 2.06
C VAL A 157 -19.35 -13.67 1.48
N PHE A 158 -18.71 -12.60 1.02
CA PHE A 158 -19.43 -11.42 0.49
C PHE A 158 -19.63 -11.47 -1.03
N LYS A 159 -19.13 -12.52 -1.71
CA LYS A 159 -19.24 -12.72 -3.17
C LYS A 159 -18.76 -11.52 -3.99
N ARG A 160 -17.77 -10.79 -3.49
CA ARG A 160 -17.20 -9.62 -4.13
C ARG A 160 -16.15 -10.00 -5.18
N ASN A 161 -16.14 -9.27 -6.29
CA ASN A 161 -15.14 -9.49 -7.35
C ASN A 161 -13.89 -8.64 -7.08
N PRO A 162 -12.71 -9.23 -6.90
CA PRO A 162 -11.49 -8.49 -6.60
C PRO A 162 -10.97 -7.64 -7.78
N ILE A 163 -11.36 -7.97 -9.01
CA ILE A 163 -10.85 -7.32 -10.22
C ILE A 163 -11.71 -6.09 -10.58
N THR A 164 -13.02 -6.24 -10.59
CA THR A 164 -13.94 -5.19 -11.05
C THR A 164 -14.63 -4.45 -9.91
N GLY A 165 -14.66 -5.04 -8.73
CA GLY A 165 -15.33 -4.50 -7.54
C GLY A 165 -14.37 -3.87 -6.54
N VAL A 166 -14.93 -3.58 -5.38
CA VAL A 166 -14.23 -3.12 -4.17
C VAL A 166 -14.42 -4.16 -3.08
N LEU A 167 -13.33 -4.59 -2.44
CA LEU A 167 -13.38 -5.64 -1.43
C LEU A 167 -13.59 -5.12 -0.01
N TYR A 168 -13.07 -3.95 0.29
CA TYR A 168 -12.88 -3.48 1.67
C TYR A 168 -13.76 -2.28 2.03
N CYS A 169 -14.90 -2.10 1.35
CA CYS A 169 -15.79 -0.95 1.53
C CYS A 169 -16.35 -0.80 2.97
N GLU A 170 -16.40 -1.87 3.76
CA GLU A 170 -16.84 -1.79 5.16
C GLU A 170 -15.76 -1.27 6.12
N LEU A 171 -14.50 -1.20 5.70
CA LEU A 171 -13.45 -0.65 6.55
C LEU A 171 -13.62 0.86 6.72
N GLY A 172 -13.46 1.33 7.96
CA GLY A 172 -13.56 2.74 8.27
C GLY A 172 -12.59 3.62 7.48
N GLU A 173 -11.39 3.09 7.16
CA GLU A 173 -10.43 3.76 6.32
C GLU A 173 -10.96 4.00 4.91
N PHE A 174 -11.54 2.97 4.27
CA PHE A 174 -12.16 3.10 2.96
C PHE A 174 -13.22 4.21 2.94
N ARG A 175 -14.14 4.18 3.92
CA ARG A 175 -15.19 5.20 4.05
C ARG A 175 -14.62 6.61 4.24
N THR A 176 -13.55 6.73 5.03
CA THR A 176 -12.87 8.01 5.23
C THR A 176 -12.24 8.52 3.94
N ILE A 177 -11.54 7.64 3.19
CA ILE A 177 -10.93 8.00 1.90
C ILE A 177 -11.99 8.51 0.92
N VAL A 178 -13.09 7.77 0.78
CA VAL A 178 -14.19 8.16 -0.13
C VAL A 178 -14.80 9.48 0.28
N ARG A 179 -15.06 9.69 1.57
CA ARG A 179 -15.67 10.94 2.07
C ARG A 179 -14.76 12.16 1.89
N GLU A 180 -13.47 12.01 2.14
CA GLU A 180 -12.53 13.14 2.16
C GLU A 180 -11.99 13.50 0.77
N HIS A 181 -11.87 12.52 -0.12
CA HIS A 181 -11.11 12.68 -1.36
C HIS A 181 -11.91 12.47 -2.64
N CYS A 182 -13.08 11.81 -2.59
CA CYS A 182 -13.87 11.52 -3.77
C CYS A 182 -14.95 12.59 -4.01
N ASP A 183 -15.08 13.00 -5.26
CA ASP A 183 -16.19 13.84 -5.74
C ASP A 183 -17.46 13.00 -5.88
N ASP A 184 -18.60 13.65 -6.08
CA ASP A 184 -19.88 12.93 -6.22
C ASP A 184 -19.88 11.98 -7.42
N LYS A 185 -19.22 12.36 -8.52
CA LYS A 185 -19.01 11.46 -9.67
C LYS A 185 -18.21 10.22 -9.31
N ASP A 186 -17.18 10.39 -8.51
CA ASP A 186 -16.33 9.29 -8.06
C ASP A 186 -17.09 8.38 -7.09
N LYS A 187 -17.94 8.96 -6.23
CA LYS A 187 -18.82 8.21 -5.34
C LYS A 187 -19.78 7.33 -6.14
N TYR A 188 -20.45 7.89 -7.14
CA TYR A 188 -21.32 7.12 -8.03
C TYR A 188 -20.56 6.02 -8.77
N PHE A 189 -19.37 6.30 -9.26
CA PHE A 189 -18.51 5.30 -9.89
C PHE A 189 -18.14 4.14 -8.94
N LEU A 190 -17.98 4.42 -7.65
CA LEU A 190 -17.70 3.41 -6.63
C LEU A 190 -18.98 2.64 -6.26
N VAL A 191 -20.09 3.34 -6.09
CA VAL A 191 -21.39 2.79 -5.64
C VAL A 191 -22.05 1.92 -6.70
N ASP A 192 -22.02 2.28 -8.00
CA ASP A 192 -22.66 1.53 -9.09
C ASP A 192 -22.18 0.06 -9.21
N ARG A 193 -21.11 -0.29 -8.51
CA ARG A 193 -20.52 -1.63 -8.54
C ARG A 193 -20.49 -2.35 -7.19
N ILE A 194 -21.02 -1.73 -6.17
CA ILE A 194 -21.13 -2.30 -4.83
C ILE A 194 -22.60 -2.65 -4.60
N PRO A 195 -22.94 -3.88 -4.14
CA PRO A 195 -24.33 -4.27 -3.84
C PRO A 195 -24.89 -3.62 -2.56
N GLU A 196 -24.23 -2.61 -2.02
CA GLU A 196 -24.57 -1.91 -0.79
C GLU A 196 -25.15 -0.53 -1.11
N THR A 197 -26.11 -0.07 -0.32
CA THR A 197 -26.73 1.25 -0.50
C THR A 197 -25.72 2.37 -0.16
N PRO A 198 -25.87 3.59 -0.73
CA PRO A 198 -25.02 4.71 -0.37
C PRO A 198 -24.99 5.00 1.13
N GLU A 199 -26.10 4.77 1.82
CA GLU A 199 -26.26 4.92 3.26
C GLU A 199 -25.37 3.95 4.06
N GLU A 200 -25.25 2.69 3.60
CA GLU A 200 -24.37 1.69 4.22
C GLU A 200 -22.89 2.04 4.07
N LEU A 201 -22.54 2.80 3.04
CA LEU A 201 -21.20 3.33 2.84
C LEU A 201 -20.91 4.59 3.67
N GLY A 202 -21.91 5.08 4.45
CA GLY A 202 -21.80 6.26 5.28
C GLY A 202 -21.91 7.56 4.48
N PHE A 203 -22.50 7.51 3.29
CA PHE A 203 -22.94 8.71 2.60
C PHE A 203 -24.27 9.15 3.22
N GLU A 204 -24.27 10.26 3.95
CA GLU A 204 -25.50 10.91 4.33
C GLU A 204 -26.19 11.40 3.04
N PRO A 205 -27.51 11.13 2.86
CA PRO A 205 -28.25 11.73 1.78
C PRO A 205 -28.13 13.26 1.91
N GLU A 206 -27.70 13.94 0.86
CA GLU A 206 -27.66 15.40 0.84
C GLU A 206 -29.07 15.90 1.24
N SER A 207 -29.14 16.67 2.31
CA SER A 207 -30.35 17.41 2.61
C SER A 207 -30.71 18.23 1.36
N PRO A 208 -31.96 18.19 0.89
CA PRO A 208 -32.35 18.93 -0.30
C PRO A 208 -31.94 20.38 -0.10
N THR A 209 -31.10 20.90 -0.99
CA THR A 209 -30.71 22.30 -1.01
C THR A 209 -32.00 23.14 -0.99
N PRO A 210 -32.18 24.05 -0.01
CA PRO A 210 -33.36 24.93 -0.01
C PRO A 210 -33.40 25.69 -1.35
N PRO A 211 -34.57 25.87 -1.95
CA PRO A 211 -34.70 26.62 -3.19
C PRO A 211 -34.05 27.99 -3.01
N LEU A 212 -33.21 28.36 -3.95
CA LEU A 212 -32.67 29.73 -4.04
C LEU A 212 -33.83 30.66 -4.36
N ASP A 213 -34.26 31.41 -3.35
CA ASP A 213 -35.19 32.55 -3.51
C ASP A 213 -34.49 33.73 -4.22
#